data_d0f672a5de675d44d34e8e17fa0bc04f
#
_entry.id   d0f672a5de675d44d34e8e17fa0bc04f
#
_cell.length_a   1.000
_cell.length_b   1.000
_cell.length_c   1.000
_cell.angle_alpha   90.00
_cell.angle_beta   90.00
_cell.angle_gamma   90.00
#
_symmetry.space_group_name_H-M   'P 1'
#
loop_
_entity.id
_entity.type
_entity.pdbx_description
1 polymer ?
#
loop_
_entity_poly.entity_id
_entity_poly.type
_entity_poly.pdbx_seq_one_letter_code
_entity_poly.pdbx_strand_id
1 'polypeptide(L)'
;MATLSYFLIRNFPKEYKLFQKERFVWKDKTYKNHNKLMKSYEGADGIKTGYIQASGFQLAFSAVRKEKRLIGIYFGGDTGKQRDKSLAFLMNKEFGELNINTKKVEKNLPSSGNYKIVVGTFKYKKNAEKHLKLIKHKYPKTTSNKFAHIALIKSNGKQLYESRFQFFTKQDAKSACARLKKYKRDCFIRG
;
A
#
# COMPACT_ATOMS: atom_id res chain seq x y z
N MET A 1 -14.27 4.46 -4.33
CA MET A 1 -13.22 4.87 -5.30
C MET A 1 -12.92 3.78 -6.32
N ALA A 2 -12.72 2.51 -5.96
CA ALA A 2 -12.48 1.45 -6.97
C ALA A 2 -13.62 1.33 -7.98
N THR A 3 -14.87 1.28 -7.52
CA THR A 3 -16.07 1.28 -8.37
C THR A 3 -16.12 2.48 -9.31
N LEU A 4 -15.87 3.69 -8.79
CA LEU A 4 -15.83 4.91 -9.61
C LEU A 4 -14.73 4.83 -10.69
N SER A 5 -13.54 4.35 -10.32
CA SER A 5 -12.44 4.17 -11.27
C SER A 5 -12.79 3.16 -12.37
N TYR A 6 -13.43 2.06 -12.00
CA TYR A 6 -13.90 1.05 -12.95
C TYR A 6 -14.92 1.63 -13.95
N PHE A 7 -15.94 2.35 -13.45
CA PHE A 7 -16.95 2.98 -14.31
C PHE A 7 -16.34 4.05 -15.23
N LEU A 8 -15.40 4.84 -14.74
CA LEU A 8 -14.69 5.83 -15.54
C LEU A 8 -13.98 5.17 -16.73
N ILE A 9 -13.21 4.12 -16.46
CA ILE A 9 -12.46 3.39 -17.49
C ILE A 9 -13.41 2.76 -18.51
N ARG A 10 -14.50 2.15 -18.04
CA ARG A 10 -15.43 1.40 -18.89
C ARG A 10 -16.31 2.31 -19.74
N ASN A 11 -16.83 3.37 -19.15
CA ASN A 11 -17.88 4.19 -19.79
C ASN A 11 -17.31 5.42 -20.51
N PHE A 12 -16.10 5.84 -20.18
CA PHE A 12 -15.43 7.02 -20.73
C PHE A 12 -14.00 6.70 -21.22
N PRO A 13 -13.83 5.70 -22.11
CA PRO A 13 -12.50 5.25 -22.50
C PRO A 13 -11.70 6.29 -23.30
N LYS A 14 -12.37 7.20 -24.00
CA LYS A 14 -11.73 8.32 -24.74
C LYS A 14 -11.17 9.34 -23.77
N GLU A 15 -11.97 9.78 -22.81
CA GLU A 15 -11.63 10.75 -21.78
C GLU A 15 -10.59 10.17 -20.80
N TYR A 16 -10.66 8.87 -20.55
CA TYR A 16 -9.70 8.18 -19.70
C TYR A 16 -8.25 8.33 -20.18
N LYS A 17 -8.02 8.45 -21.48
CA LYS A 17 -6.68 8.69 -22.06
C LYS A 17 -6.03 9.98 -21.56
N LEU A 18 -6.81 10.93 -21.04
CA LEU A 18 -6.28 12.16 -20.44
C LEU A 18 -5.44 11.87 -19.17
N PHE A 19 -5.78 10.83 -18.41
CA PHE A 19 -5.04 10.44 -17.21
C PHE A 19 -3.66 9.83 -17.52
N GLN A 20 -3.43 9.40 -18.76
CA GLN A 20 -2.15 8.86 -19.23
C GLN A 20 -1.13 9.94 -19.59
N LYS A 21 -1.59 11.18 -19.79
CA LYS A 21 -0.69 12.28 -20.19
C LYS A 21 0.34 12.58 -19.10
N GLU A 22 1.61 12.66 -19.48
CA GLU A 22 2.69 13.03 -18.56
C GLU A 22 2.66 14.49 -18.15
N ARG A 23 2.18 15.35 -19.05
CA ARG A 23 2.08 16.81 -18.88
C ARG A 23 1.03 17.40 -19.80
N PHE A 24 0.56 18.58 -19.45
CA PHE A 24 -0.24 19.44 -20.33
C PHE A 24 0.19 20.89 -20.15
N VAL A 25 -0.09 21.72 -21.16
CA VAL A 25 0.20 23.13 -21.13
C VAL A 25 -1.12 23.90 -21.02
N TRP A 26 -1.18 24.87 -20.11
CA TRP A 26 -2.30 25.78 -19.94
C TRP A 26 -1.79 27.19 -19.64
N LYS A 27 -2.19 28.18 -20.42
CA LYS A 27 -1.72 29.57 -20.29
C LYS A 27 -0.20 29.66 -20.10
N ASP A 28 0.56 29.06 -21.03
CA ASP A 28 2.03 28.99 -21.08
C ASP A 28 2.70 28.29 -19.90
N LYS A 29 1.92 27.71 -18.99
CA LYS A 29 2.44 26.90 -17.87
C LYS A 29 2.32 25.42 -18.15
N THR A 30 3.42 24.71 -17.91
CA THR A 30 3.45 23.24 -18.01
C THR A 30 3.11 22.61 -16.67
N TYR A 31 2.08 21.79 -16.66
CA TYR A 31 1.65 21.00 -15.51
C TYR A 31 2.05 19.54 -15.71
N LYS A 32 2.80 18.99 -14.77
CA LYS A 32 3.24 17.58 -14.81
C LYS A 32 2.26 16.65 -14.10
N ASN A 33 2.12 15.42 -14.56
CA ASN A 33 1.36 14.42 -13.86
C ASN A 33 2.00 14.12 -12.51
N HIS A 34 1.23 14.22 -11.44
CA HIS A 34 1.70 13.97 -10.07
C HIS A 34 1.79 12.48 -9.72
N ASN A 35 1.21 11.60 -10.54
CA ASN A 35 1.32 10.17 -10.36
C ASN A 35 2.68 9.65 -10.85
N LYS A 36 3.63 9.51 -9.94
CA LYS A 36 5.00 9.07 -10.29
C LYS A 36 5.08 7.63 -10.78
N LEU A 37 4.11 6.78 -10.41
CA LEU A 37 4.04 5.41 -10.90
C LEU A 37 3.81 5.32 -12.41
N MET A 38 3.26 6.36 -13.05
CA MET A 38 3.10 6.42 -14.49
C MET A 38 4.42 6.19 -15.24
N LYS A 39 5.56 6.60 -14.66
CA LYS A 39 6.88 6.44 -15.27
C LYS A 39 7.62 5.19 -14.82
N SER A 40 7.32 4.70 -13.62
CA SER A 40 8.12 3.66 -12.96
C SER A 40 7.45 2.31 -12.86
N TYR A 41 6.15 2.23 -13.15
CA TYR A 41 5.37 1.00 -13.03
C TYR A 41 4.90 0.50 -14.39
N GLU A 42 5.25 -0.74 -14.73
CA GLU A 42 4.89 -1.36 -16.00
C GLU A 42 3.38 -1.47 -16.18
N GLY A 43 2.90 -0.99 -17.33
CA GLY A 43 1.47 -1.00 -17.68
C GLY A 43 0.64 0.09 -17.00
N ALA A 44 1.26 1.02 -16.26
CA ALA A 44 0.55 2.13 -15.62
C ALA A 44 -0.17 3.01 -16.64
N ASP A 45 -1.47 3.30 -16.40
CA ASP A 45 -2.28 4.11 -17.30
C ASP A 45 -3.23 5.10 -16.59
N GLY A 46 -3.08 5.28 -15.28
CA GLY A 46 -3.87 6.25 -14.50
C GLY A 46 -3.68 6.07 -13.00
N ILE A 47 -4.45 6.75 -12.17
CA ILE A 47 -5.58 7.64 -12.42
C ILE A 47 -5.33 9.00 -11.74
N LYS A 48 -5.43 9.07 -10.39
CA LYS A 48 -5.38 10.36 -9.68
C LYS A 48 -4.75 10.24 -8.30
N THR A 49 -3.81 11.13 -8.03
CA THR A 49 -3.25 11.35 -6.69
C THR A 49 -4.12 12.29 -5.88
N GLY A 50 -4.07 12.17 -4.57
CA GLY A 50 -4.68 13.10 -3.64
C GLY A 50 -3.78 13.30 -2.43
N TYR A 51 -3.90 14.46 -1.79
CA TYR A 51 -3.29 14.77 -0.51
C TYR A 51 -4.17 15.71 0.28
N ILE A 52 -4.42 15.38 1.53
CA ILE A 52 -4.92 16.31 2.54
C ILE A 52 -4.18 16.05 3.86
N GLN A 53 -3.91 17.09 4.60
CA GLN A 53 -3.12 17.02 5.84
C GLN A 53 -3.70 16.02 6.85
N ALA A 54 -5.02 15.98 6.98
CA ALA A 54 -5.71 15.11 7.94
C ALA A 54 -5.62 13.61 7.60
N SER A 55 -5.51 13.23 6.32
CA SER A 55 -5.53 11.82 5.88
C SER A 55 -4.31 11.39 5.05
N GLY A 56 -3.32 12.28 4.85
CA GLY A 56 -2.07 11.94 4.17
C GLY A 56 -2.20 11.80 2.65
N PHE A 57 -1.38 10.94 2.06
CA PHE A 57 -1.26 10.77 0.62
C PHE A 57 -2.15 9.65 0.10
N GLN A 58 -2.92 9.94 -0.97
CA GLN A 58 -3.88 9.04 -1.60
C GLN A 58 -3.48 8.75 -3.05
N LEU A 59 -3.90 7.60 -3.58
CA LEU A 59 -3.77 7.28 -5.00
C LEU A 59 -4.87 6.31 -5.44
N ALA A 60 -5.61 6.68 -6.46
CA ALA A 60 -6.31 5.75 -7.33
C ALA A 60 -5.39 5.44 -8.50
N PHE A 61 -5.07 4.18 -8.70
CA PHE A 61 -4.08 3.71 -9.65
C PHE A 61 -4.65 2.62 -10.54
N SER A 62 -4.25 2.59 -11.80
CA SER A 62 -4.60 1.53 -12.73
C SER A 62 -3.38 1.14 -13.55
N ALA A 63 -3.28 -0.15 -13.82
CA ALA A 63 -2.30 -0.71 -14.73
C ALA A 63 -2.86 -1.89 -15.52
N VAL A 64 -2.37 -2.08 -16.74
CA VAL A 64 -2.72 -3.18 -17.64
C VAL A 64 -1.48 -3.99 -17.98
N ARG A 65 -1.56 -5.31 -17.80
CA ARG A 65 -0.51 -6.26 -18.21
C ARG A 65 -1.16 -7.48 -18.84
N LYS A 66 -0.70 -7.91 -20.03
CA LYS A 66 -1.27 -9.04 -20.78
C LYS A 66 -2.80 -8.97 -20.81
N GLU A 67 -3.34 -7.84 -21.22
CA GLU A 67 -4.78 -7.54 -21.35
C GLU A 67 -5.59 -7.56 -20.04
N LYS A 68 -4.97 -7.89 -18.93
CA LYS A 68 -5.61 -7.84 -17.63
C LYS A 68 -5.35 -6.51 -16.94
N ARG A 69 -6.43 -5.88 -16.49
CA ARG A 69 -6.41 -4.61 -15.76
C ARG A 69 -6.57 -4.84 -14.27
N LEU A 70 -5.73 -4.18 -13.49
CA LEU A 70 -5.94 -4.03 -12.05
C LEU A 70 -6.16 -2.56 -11.71
N ILE A 71 -7.04 -2.33 -10.73
CA ILE A 71 -7.29 -1.02 -10.14
C ILE A 71 -6.91 -1.11 -8.66
N GLY A 72 -5.92 -0.33 -8.25
CA GLY A 72 -5.46 -0.23 -6.89
C GLY A 72 -5.86 1.10 -6.24
N ILE A 73 -6.40 1.06 -5.04
CA ILE A 73 -6.74 2.24 -4.26
C ILE A 73 -5.94 2.25 -2.97
N TYR A 74 -5.25 3.35 -2.71
CA TYR A 74 -4.47 3.54 -1.50
C TYR A 74 -4.85 4.85 -0.81
N PHE A 75 -5.15 4.77 0.47
CA PHE A 75 -5.44 5.93 1.32
C PHE A 75 -4.50 5.97 2.52
N GLY A 76 -4.19 7.18 2.99
CA GLY A 76 -3.51 7.38 4.26
C GLY A 76 -2.01 7.09 4.25
N GLY A 77 -1.32 7.32 3.14
CA GLY A 77 0.14 7.24 3.09
C GLY A 77 0.81 8.39 3.86
N ASP A 78 1.87 8.11 4.61
CA ASP A 78 2.63 9.16 5.32
C ASP A 78 3.41 10.05 4.34
N THR A 79 3.84 9.48 3.22
CA THR A 79 4.50 10.18 2.12
C THR A 79 4.04 9.63 0.77
N GLY A 80 4.15 10.45 -0.29
CA GLY A 80 3.89 9.99 -1.66
C GLY A 80 4.78 8.81 -2.07
N LYS A 81 6.05 8.81 -1.64
CA LYS A 81 7.00 7.71 -1.94
C LYS A 81 6.59 6.39 -1.26
N GLN A 82 6.16 6.46 0.00
CA GLN A 82 5.70 5.26 0.73
C GLN A 82 4.40 4.73 0.16
N ARG A 83 3.43 5.61 -0.18
CA ARG A 83 2.18 5.25 -0.86
C ARG A 83 2.47 4.52 -2.18
N ASP A 84 3.32 5.09 -3.03
CA ASP A 84 3.67 4.53 -4.34
C ASP A 84 4.32 3.15 -4.19
N LYS A 85 5.28 3.01 -3.27
CA LYS A 85 5.95 1.73 -2.99
C LYS A 85 4.98 0.66 -2.51
N SER A 86 4.09 1.01 -1.58
CA SER A 86 3.11 0.07 -1.03
C SER A 86 2.09 -0.36 -2.08
N LEU A 87 1.61 0.58 -2.89
CA LEU A 87 0.64 0.27 -3.93
C LEU A 87 1.26 -0.56 -5.06
N ALA A 88 2.47 -0.22 -5.52
CA ALA A 88 3.20 -1.01 -6.50
C ALA A 88 3.43 -2.46 -6.04
N PHE A 89 3.76 -2.65 -4.76
CA PHE A 89 3.89 -3.97 -4.15
C PHE A 89 2.58 -4.77 -4.23
N LEU A 90 1.46 -4.17 -3.82
CA LEU A 90 0.15 -4.83 -3.87
C LEU A 90 -0.24 -5.21 -5.30
N MET A 91 -0.06 -4.28 -6.24
CA MET A 91 -0.36 -4.52 -7.66
C MET A 91 0.50 -5.65 -8.24
N ASN A 92 1.80 -5.71 -7.90
CA ASN A 92 2.67 -6.79 -8.36
C ASN A 92 2.27 -8.15 -7.79
N LYS A 93 1.87 -8.19 -6.51
CA LYS A 93 1.36 -9.40 -5.89
C LYS A 93 0.14 -9.92 -6.63
N GLU A 94 -0.84 -9.07 -6.89
CA GLU A 94 -2.08 -9.44 -7.59
C GLU A 94 -1.81 -9.85 -9.05
N PHE A 95 -0.95 -9.15 -9.78
CA PHE A 95 -0.52 -9.57 -11.12
C PHE A 95 0.22 -10.91 -11.10
N GLY A 96 1.01 -11.19 -10.05
CA GLY A 96 1.69 -12.47 -9.85
C GLY A 96 0.70 -13.62 -9.62
N GLU A 97 -0.32 -13.41 -8.81
CA GLU A 97 -1.40 -14.39 -8.57
C GLU A 97 -2.23 -14.68 -9.85
N LEU A 98 -2.30 -13.71 -10.77
CA LEU A 98 -2.89 -13.92 -12.10
C LEU A 98 -1.94 -14.60 -13.11
N ASN A 99 -0.79 -15.13 -12.67
CA ASN A 99 0.26 -15.71 -13.50
C ASN A 99 0.81 -14.77 -14.60
N ILE A 100 0.81 -13.47 -14.31
CA ILE A 100 1.34 -12.45 -15.22
C ILE A 100 2.76 -12.11 -14.77
N ASN A 101 3.76 -12.82 -15.29
CA ASN A 101 5.17 -12.59 -14.97
C ASN A 101 5.63 -11.17 -15.28
N THR A 102 6.17 -10.50 -14.27
CA THR A 102 6.73 -9.15 -14.37
C THR A 102 8.24 -9.21 -14.22
N LYS A 103 8.96 -9.16 -15.34
CA LYS A 103 10.44 -9.32 -15.34
C LYS A 103 11.26 -8.13 -14.80
N LYS A 104 10.66 -7.03 -14.28
CA LYS A 104 11.44 -5.78 -14.08
C LYS A 104 11.34 -5.02 -12.75
N VAL A 105 10.68 -5.53 -11.70
CA VAL A 105 10.55 -4.78 -10.42
C VAL A 105 11.18 -5.47 -9.21
N GLU A 106 11.90 -6.56 -9.40
CA GLU A 106 12.42 -7.40 -8.30
C GLU A 106 13.59 -6.82 -7.50
N LYS A 107 14.28 -5.78 -7.97
CA LYS A 107 15.53 -5.33 -7.33
C LYS A 107 15.38 -4.54 -6.02
N ASN A 108 14.16 -4.14 -5.61
CA ASN A 108 13.95 -3.37 -4.36
C ASN A 108 12.61 -3.65 -3.66
N LEU A 109 11.95 -4.78 -3.91
CA LEU A 109 10.77 -5.15 -3.15
C LEU A 109 11.18 -5.71 -1.77
N PRO A 110 10.47 -5.35 -0.69
CA PRO A 110 10.59 -6.09 0.56
C PRO A 110 10.20 -7.55 0.29
N SER A 111 10.97 -8.48 0.84
CA SER A 111 10.71 -9.91 0.76
C SER A 111 9.22 -10.19 1.00
N SER A 112 8.54 -10.71 -0.03
CA SER A 112 7.11 -11.00 0.02
C SER A 112 6.89 -12.31 0.78
N GLY A 113 6.55 -12.21 2.05
CA GLY A 113 6.14 -13.37 2.85
C GLY A 113 4.66 -13.27 3.22
N ASN A 114 4.02 -14.40 3.44
CA ASN A 114 2.62 -14.47 3.87
C ASN A 114 2.47 -14.20 5.38
N TYR A 115 3.57 -14.02 6.10
CA TYR A 115 3.53 -13.81 7.54
C TYR A 115 3.28 -12.35 7.90
N LYS A 116 2.58 -12.17 9.00
CA LYS A 116 2.32 -10.88 9.65
C LYS A 116 2.74 -10.92 11.10
N ILE A 117 3.16 -9.78 11.62
CA ILE A 117 3.37 -9.62 13.07
C ILE A 117 2.27 -8.73 13.63
N VAL A 118 1.71 -9.14 14.76
CA VAL A 118 0.76 -8.38 15.57
C VAL A 118 1.53 -7.76 16.71
N VAL A 119 1.47 -6.43 16.82
CA VAL A 119 2.24 -5.68 17.83
C VAL A 119 1.37 -5.09 18.93
N GLY A 120 0.07 -5.33 18.88
CA GLY A 120 -0.88 -4.94 19.92
C GLY A 120 -2.32 -5.20 19.49
N THR A 121 -3.20 -5.42 20.48
CA THR A 121 -4.64 -5.62 20.30
C THR A 121 -5.40 -4.65 21.21
N PHE A 122 -6.42 -3.97 20.69
CA PHE A 122 -7.09 -2.86 21.34
C PHE A 122 -8.60 -2.94 21.19
N LYS A 123 -9.34 -2.46 22.21
CA LYS A 123 -10.80 -2.33 22.16
C LYS A 123 -11.24 -1.23 21.17
N TYR A 124 -10.45 -0.15 21.04
CA TYR A 124 -10.78 1.00 20.20
C TYR A 124 -9.80 1.14 19.04
N LYS A 125 -10.32 1.38 17.84
CA LYS A 125 -9.54 1.56 16.61
C LYS A 125 -8.49 2.68 16.73
N LYS A 126 -8.88 3.82 17.34
CA LYS A 126 -7.98 4.97 17.57
C LYS A 126 -6.72 4.60 18.37
N ASN A 127 -6.86 3.71 19.36
CA ASN A 127 -5.72 3.25 20.16
C ASN A 127 -4.80 2.33 19.33
N ALA A 128 -5.37 1.46 18.52
CA ALA A 128 -4.60 0.62 17.59
C ALA A 128 -3.81 1.47 16.58
N GLU A 129 -4.42 2.52 16.02
CA GLU A 129 -3.78 3.45 15.09
C GLU A 129 -2.63 4.22 15.76
N LYS A 130 -2.87 4.77 16.96
CA LYS A 130 -1.84 5.48 17.72
C LYS A 130 -0.65 4.58 18.05
N HIS A 131 -0.93 3.34 18.47
CA HIS A 131 0.09 2.35 18.77
C HIS A 131 0.88 1.95 17.53
N LEU A 132 0.21 1.70 16.40
CA LEU A 132 0.86 1.34 15.14
C LEU A 132 1.82 2.45 14.65
N LYS A 133 1.39 3.72 14.72
CA LYS A 133 2.25 4.88 14.42
C LYS A 133 3.46 4.95 15.35
N LEU A 134 3.26 4.73 16.63
CA LEU A 134 4.34 4.72 17.64
C LEU A 134 5.39 3.64 17.33
N ILE A 135 4.95 2.40 17.06
CA ILE A 135 5.87 1.28 16.73
C ILE A 135 6.62 1.58 15.44
N LYS A 136 5.94 2.07 14.41
CA LYS A 136 6.55 2.45 13.13
C LYS A 136 7.62 3.53 13.28
N HIS A 137 7.35 4.55 14.09
CA HIS A 137 8.28 5.65 14.35
C HIS A 137 9.48 5.20 15.21
N LYS A 138 9.22 4.44 16.26
CA LYS A 138 10.24 4.07 17.26
C LYS A 138 11.16 2.93 16.78
N TYR A 139 10.67 2.05 15.89
CA TYR A 139 11.39 0.88 15.40
C TYR A 139 11.45 0.81 13.86
N PRO A 140 11.96 1.85 13.19
CA PRO A 140 11.96 1.93 11.72
C PRO A 140 12.76 0.78 11.08
N LYS A 141 13.89 0.35 11.67
CA LYS A 141 14.69 -0.79 11.16
C LYS A 141 13.92 -2.12 11.13
N THR A 142 12.83 -2.23 11.91
CA THR A 142 11.99 -3.43 11.98
C THR A 142 10.76 -3.32 11.09
N THR A 143 10.26 -2.10 10.84
CA THR A 143 8.94 -1.87 10.25
C THR A 143 8.94 -1.05 8.96
N SER A 144 10.03 -0.37 8.59
CA SER A 144 10.07 0.62 7.49
C SER A 144 9.68 0.10 6.11
N ASN A 145 9.92 -1.18 5.85
CA ASN A 145 9.60 -1.81 4.57
C ASN A 145 8.39 -2.75 4.65
N LYS A 146 7.58 -2.65 5.71
CA LYS A 146 6.43 -3.53 5.93
C LYS A 146 5.13 -2.74 5.89
N PHE A 147 4.09 -3.39 5.40
CA PHE A 147 2.76 -2.79 5.30
C PHE A 147 2.10 -2.74 6.68
N ALA A 148 1.85 -1.52 7.16
CA ALA A 148 1.16 -1.28 8.42
C ALA A 148 -0.36 -1.36 8.22
N HIS A 149 -1.06 -2.15 9.02
CA HIS A 149 -2.49 -2.41 8.86
C HIS A 149 -3.18 -2.55 10.22
N ILE A 150 -4.41 -2.01 10.32
CA ILE A 150 -5.31 -2.26 11.44
C ILE A 150 -6.34 -3.28 11.00
N ALA A 151 -6.36 -4.44 11.66
CA ALA A 151 -7.35 -5.47 11.38
C ALA A 151 -8.41 -5.53 12.46
N LEU A 152 -9.67 -5.55 12.06
CA LEU A 152 -10.79 -5.88 12.93
C LEU A 152 -10.84 -7.40 13.12
N ILE A 153 -10.87 -7.84 14.36
CA ILE A 153 -11.01 -9.25 14.71
C ILE A 153 -12.18 -9.44 15.71
N LYS A 154 -12.75 -10.64 15.74
CA LYS A 154 -13.66 -11.06 16.81
C LYS A 154 -12.91 -12.03 17.71
N SER A 155 -12.93 -11.81 19.02
CA SER A 155 -12.34 -12.69 20.02
C SER A 155 -13.27 -12.73 21.24
N ASN A 156 -13.70 -13.92 21.64
CA ASN A 156 -14.63 -14.14 22.74
C ASN A 156 -15.88 -13.24 22.67
N GLY A 157 -16.50 -13.18 21.48
CA GLY A 157 -17.69 -12.37 21.22
C GLY A 157 -17.45 -10.84 21.14
N LYS A 158 -16.24 -10.36 21.43
CA LYS A 158 -15.89 -8.92 21.42
C LYS A 158 -15.16 -8.55 20.12
N GLN A 159 -15.47 -7.36 19.60
CA GLN A 159 -14.72 -6.77 18.49
C GLN A 159 -13.44 -6.10 19.04
N LEU A 160 -12.29 -6.43 18.42
CA LEU A 160 -10.99 -5.90 18.78
C LEU A 160 -10.23 -5.45 17.52
N TYR A 161 -9.28 -4.56 17.69
CA TYR A 161 -8.45 -4.00 16.62
C TYR A 161 -6.99 -4.39 16.83
N GLU A 162 -6.43 -5.16 15.88
CA GLU A 162 -5.02 -5.53 15.89
C GLU A 162 -4.17 -4.56 15.06
N SER A 163 -3.11 -4.04 15.67
CA SER A 163 -2.04 -3.33 14.98
C SER A 163 -1.09 -4.34 14.36
N ARG A 164 -1.00 -4.39 13.03
CA ARG A 164 -0.24 -5.39 12.28
C ARG A 164 0.76 -4.75 11.34
N PHE A 165 1.89 -5.45 11.14
CA PHE A 165 2.75 -5.26 9.98
C PHE A 165 2.74 -6.54 9.15
N GLN A 166 2.62 -6.43 7.83
CA GLN A 166 2.41 -7.56 6.91
C GLN A 166 3.57 -7.72 5.94
N PHE A 167 3.54 -8.84 5.21
CA PHE A 167 4.50 -9.22 4.17
C PHE A 167 5.91 -9.52 4.71
N PHE A 168 5.97 -10.31 5.76
CA PHE A 168 7.21 -10.91 6.26
C PHE A 168 7.40 -12.30 5.68
N THR A 169 8.65 -12.69 5.42
CA THR A 169 9.01 -14.11 5.40
C THR A 169 8.90 -14.66 6.82
N LYS A 170 8.83 -15.99 6.97
CA LYS A 170 8.80 -16.63 8.31
C LYS A 170 10.02 -16.20 9.14
N GLN A 171 11.20 -16.16 8.52
CA GLN A 171 12.46 -15.80 9.18
C GLN A 171 12.48 -14.30 9.57
N ASP A 172 12.03 -13.40 8.66
CA ASP A 172 11.96 -11.97 8.97
C ASP A 172 10.96 -11.67 10.10
N ALA A 173 9.81 -12.38 10.13
CA ALA A 173 8.83 -12.22 11.20
C ALA A 173 9.41 -12.63 12.56
N LYS A 174 10.14 -13.76 12.60
CA LYS A 174 10.85 -14.20 13.82
C LYS A 174 11.87 -13.16 14.28
N SER A 175 12.71 -12.66 13.36
CA SER A 175 13.73 -11.65 13.65
C SER A 175 13.12 -10.32 14.10
N ALA A 176 12.04 -9.88 13.46
CA ALA A 176 11.32 -8.67 13.82
C ALA A 176 10.70 -8.77 15.22
N CYS A 177 10.01 -9.87 15.53
CA CYS A 177 9.45 -10.10 16.86
C CYS A 177 10.52 -10.21 17.94
N ALA A 178 11.64 -10.90 17.69
CA ALA A 178 12.75 -10.99 18.62
C ALA A 178 13.32 -9.60 18.97
N ARG A 179 13.48 -8.72 17.95
CA ARG A 179 13.91 -7.34 18.17
C ARG A 179 12.93 -6.54 19.03
N LEU A 180 11.62 -6.62 18.73
CA LEU A 180 10.60 -5.89 19.47
C LEU A 180 10.52 -6.36 20.93
N LYS A 181 10.60 -7.66 21.18
CA LYS A 181 10.60 -8.24 22.53
C LYS A 181 11.79 -7.79 23.39
N LYS A 182 12.98 -7.58 22.80
CA LYS A 182 14.13 -6.98 23.51
C LYS A 182 13.80 -5.61 24.11
N TYR A 183 12.88 -4.87 23.49
CA TYR A 183 12.40 -3.57 23.97
C TYR A 183 11.09 -3.69 24.77
N LYS A 184 10.77 -4.88 25.30
CA LYS A 184 9.54 -5.15 26.09
C LYS A 184 8.27 -4.77 25.30
N ARG A 185 8.24 -5.04 23.99
CA ARG A 185 7.07 -4.84 23.11
C ARG A 185 6.45 -6.17 22.76
N ASP A 186 5.13 -6.24 22.85
CA ASP A 186 4.39 -7.42 22.43
C ASP A 186 4.59 -7.65 20.93
N CYS A 187 4.76 -8.91 20.56
CA CYS A 187 4.86 -9.31 19.17
C CYS A 187 4.46 -10.77 18.99
N PHE A 188 3.47 -11.01 18.17
CA PHE A 188 2.97 -12.32 17.80
C PHE A 188 3.07 -12.49 16.29
N ILE A 189 3.49 -13.68 15.84
CA ILE A 189 3.58 -14.03 14.42
C ILE A 189 2.31 -14.78 14.04
N ARG A 190 1.73 -14.38 12.90
CA ARG A 190 0.63 -15.11 12.27
C ARG A 190 1.01 -15.39 10.80
N GLY A 191 0.75 -16.61 10.33
CA GLY A 191 0.84 -17.02 8.93
C GLY A 191 -0.41 -16.67 8.15
#